data_a54d8a79ea6f96b498f52d4fa0be0a18
#
_entry.id   a54d8a79ea6f96b498f52d4fa0be0a18
#
_cell.length_a   1.000
_cell.length_b   1.000
_cell.length_c   1.000
_cell.angle_alpha   90.00
_cell.angle_beta   90.00
_cell.angle_gamma   90.00
#
_symmetry.space_group_name_H-M   'P 1'
#
loop_
_entity.id
_entity.type
_entity.pdbx_description
1 polymer ?
#
loop_
_entity_poly.entity_id
_entity_poly.type
_entity_poly.pdbx_seq_one_letter_code
_entity_poly.pdbx_strand_id
1 'polypeptide(L)'
;MTTDTIASGPARFTPQSRRLRSTVAHISGLALLAVAPGLVLSAIVEFVSGGSAGITLIICAVVFAVLGALLWRGSQLGDLAIRTIFASVAWSWLLVSVLGALPFILARTFNRDGISRWVELADAIFESVSGYTSTGSTVLTLSLIHI
;
A
#
# COMPACT_ATOMS: atom_id res chain seq x y z
N MET A 1 31.70 8.74 56.02
CA MET A 1 31.17 7.48 55.43
C MET A 1 29.77 7.77 54.97
N THR A 2 29.64 8.34 53.78
CA THR A 2 28.40 8.81 53.15
C THR A 2 27.98 7.79 52.09
N THR A 3 26.92 7.07 52.36
CA THR A 3 26.31 6.10 51.42
C THR A 3 25.43 6.86 50.44
N ASP A 4 25.95 7.06 49.19
CA ASP A 4 25.18 7.58 48.08
C ASP A 4 24.13 6.49 47.67
N THR A 5 22.90 6.72 48.03
CA THR A 5 21.76 5.93 47.56
C THR A 5 21.43 6.38 46.15
N ILE A 6 21.91 5.63 45.15
CA ILE A 6 21.53 5.81 43.77
C ILE A 6 20.06 5.39 43.65
N ALA A 7 19.17 6.37 43.57
CA ALA A 7 17.77 6.18 43.26
C ALA A 7 17.64 5.75 41.78
N SER A 8 17.60 4.45 41.56
CA SER A 8 17.22 3.87 40.28
C SER A 8 15.72 4.10 40.03
N GLY A 9 15.39 5.17 39.34
CA GLY A 9 14.04 5.42 38.88
C GLY A 9 13.57 4.25 37.98
N PRO A 10 12.27 3.90 38.00
CA PRO A 10 11.77 2.78 37.21
C PRO A 10 12.05 3.00 35.73
N ALA A 11 12.81 2.09 35.13
CA ALA A 11 13.04 2.06 33.68
C ALA A 11 11.68 1.99 32.99
N ARG A 12 11.29 3.05 32.31
CA ARG A 12 10.07 3.08 31.49
C ARG A 12 10.27 2.14 30.31
N PHE A 13 9.89 0.89 30.49
CA PHE A 13 9.78 -0.07 29.39
C PHE A 13 8.70 0.42 28.43
N THR A 14 9.12 1.15 27.41
CA THR A 14 8.23 1.37 26.25
C THR A 14 8.02 0.02 25.58
N PRO A 15 6.78 -0.48 25.47
CA PRO A 15 6.54 -1.81 24.92
C PRO A 15 7.17 -1.92 23.55
N GLN A 16 8.03 -2.90 23.36
CA GLN A 16 8.75 -3.17 22.10
C GLN A 16 7.78 -3.28 20.90
N SER A 17 6.56 -3.75 21.15
CA SER A 17 5.46 -3.80 20.20
C SER A 17 5.06 -2.42 19.64
N ARG A 18 5.12 -1.36 20.42
CA ARG A 18 4.76 -0.01 19.97
C ARG A 18 5.79 0.56 19.00
N ARG A 19 7.07 0.29 19.24
CA ARG A 19 8.18 0.70 18.35
C ARG A 19 8.16 -0.05 17.02
N LEU A 20 7.89 -1.37 17.05
CA LEU A 20 7.74 -2.18 15.84
C LEU A 20 6.60 -1.65 14.96
N ARG A 21 5.43 -1.41 15.52
CA ARG A 21 4.26 -0.88 14.78
C ARG A 21 4.54 0.49 14.18
N SER A 22 5.31 1.34 14.87
CA SER A 22 5.69 2.66 14.36
C SER A 22 6.59 2.56 13.13
N THR A 23 7.65 1.74 13.15
CA THR A 23 8.56 1.56 12.02
C THR A 23 7.86 0.93 10.81
N VAL A 24 7.03 -0.10 11.05
CA VAL A 24 6.23 -0.72 9.97
C VAL A 24 5.31 0.30 9.31
N ALA A 25 4.58 1.11 10.10
CA ALA A 25 3.70 2.15 9.57
C ALA A 25 4.47 3.22 8.77
N HIS A 26 5.65 3.62 9.25
CA HIS A 26 6.48 4.61 8.58
C HIS A 26 6.95 4.13 7.19
N ILE A 27 7.48 2.91 7.11
CA ILE A 27 7.96 2.32 5.86
C ILE A 27 6.79 2.07 4.90
N SER A 28 5.64 1.58 5.40
CA SER A 28 4.44 1.41 4.59
C SER A 28 3.90 2.73 4.06
N GLY A 29 3.97 3.80 4.86
CA GLY A 29 3.61 5.15 4.42
C GLY A 29 4.48 5.64 3.28
N LEU A 30 5.81 5.44 3.37
CA LEU A 30 6.74 5.77 2.29
C LEU A 30 6.47 4.95 1.01
N ALA A 31 6.15 3.66 1.15
CA ALA A 31 5.81 2.82 0.01
C ALA A 31 4.56 3.34 -0.73
N LEU A 32 3.51 3.73 0.00
CA LEU A 32 2.31 4.33 -0.60
C LEU A 32 2.62 5.66 -1.28
N LEU A 33 3.42 6.52 -0.66
CA LEU A 33 3.85 7.79 -1.24
C LEU A 33 4.68 7.60 -2.51
N ALA A 34 5.47 6.53 -2.61
CA ALA A 34 6.24 6.21 -3.81
C ALA A 34 5.36 5.73 -4.97
N VAL A 35 4.23 5.05 -4.68
CA VAL A 35 3.30 4.57 -5.71
C VAL A 35 2.39 5.70 -6.24
N ALA A 36 2.04 6.67 -5.41
CA ALA A 36 1.12 7.75 -5.79
C ALA A 36 1.51 8.51 -7.06
N PRO A 37 2.79 8.92 -7.29
CA PRO A 37 3.22 9.53 -8.56
C PRO A 37 3.02 8.62 -9.78
N GLY A 38 3.21 7.31 -9.63
CA GLY A 38 2.97 6.35 -10.69
C GLY A 38 1.51 6.33 -11.13
N LEU A 39 0.55 6.41 -10.19
CA LEU A 39 -0.87 6.53 -10.50
C LEU A 39 -1.21 7.85 -11.20
N VAL A 40 -0.55 8.95 -10.82
CA VAL A 40 -0.71 10.25 -11.51
C VAL A 40 -0.20 10.16 -12.96
N LEU A 41 0.97 9.56 -13.17
CA LEU A 41 1.50 9.36 -14.53
C LEU A 41 0.57 8.49 -15.37
N SER A 42 0.04 7.41 -14.79
CA SER A 42 -0.96 6.56 -15.47
C SER A 42 -2.23 7.33 -15.83
N ALA A 43 -2.70 8.22 -14.94
CA ALA A 43 -3.85 9.08 -15.22
C ALA A 43 -3.59 10.05 -16.38
N ILE A 44 -2.37 10.62 -16.46
CA ILE A 44 -1.98 11.51 -17.57
C ILE A 44 -2.02 10.74 -18.89
N VAL A 45 -1.44 9.54 -18.93
CA VAL A 45 -1.48 8.70 -20.14
C VAL A 45 -2.92 8.37 -20.54
N GLU A 46 -3.77 8.03 -19.58
CA GLU A 46 -5.19 7.74 -19.81
C GLU A 46 -5.93 8.94 -20.40
N PHE A 47 -5.71 10.16 -19.90
CA PHE A 47 -6.30 11.37 -20.46
C PHE A 47 -5.81 11.67 -21.88
N VAL A 48 -4.52 11.49 -22.15
CA VAL A 48 -3.93 11.70 -23.48
C VAL A 48 -4.48 10.68 -24.49
N SER A 49 -4.72 9.45 -24.05
CA SER A 49 -5.27 8.37 -24.86
C SER A 49 -6.78 8.46 -25.07
N GLY A 50 -7.45 9.44 -24.45
CA GLY A 50 -8.92 9.60 -24.55
C GLY A 50 -9.70 8.58 -23.73
N GLY A 51 -9.07 7.91 -22.78
CA GLY A 51 -9.71 6.94 -21.91
C GLY A 51 -10.57 7.59 -20.82
N SER A 52 -11.44 6.82 -20.19
CA SER A 52 -12.41 7.30 -19.19
C SER A 52 -11.98 7.07 -17.73
N ALA A 53 -10.92 6.30 -17.50
CA ALA A 53 -10.48 5.91 -16.16
C ALA A 53 -9.55 6.94 -15.48
N GLY A 54 -9.16 8.01 -16.18
CA GLY A 54 -8.19 9.00 -15.67
C GLY A 54 -8.59 9.63 -14.35
N ILE A 55 -9.87 9.99 -14.17
CA ILE A 55 -10.39 10.56 -12.92
C ILE A 55 -10.28 9.53 -11.78
N THR A 56 -10.60 8.28 -12.04
CA THR A 56 -10.48 7.19 -11.07
C THR A 56 -9.05 7.02 -10.60
N LEU A 57 -8.07 7.08 -11.51
CA LEU A 57 -6.65 6.99 -11.18
C LEU A 57 -6.18 8.17 -10.33
N ILE A 58 -6.66 9.40 -10.60
CA ILE A 58 -6.37 10.56 -9.76
C ILE A 58 -6.93 10.39 -8.35
N ILE A 59 -8.18 9.94 -8.22
CA ILE A 59 -8.78 9.67 -6.91
C ILE A 59 -7.94 8.65 -6.13
N CYS A 60 -7.53 7.56 -6.79
CA CYS A 60 -6.66 6.56 -6.17
C CYS A 60 -5.31 7.15 -5.77
N ALA A 61 -4.69 7.97 -6.61
CA ALA A 61 -3.43 8.65 -6.30
C ALA A 61 -3.55 9.53 -5.04
N VAL A 62 -4.65 10.28 -4.92
CA VAL A 62 -4.93 11.10 -3.72
C VAL A 62 -5.11 10.21 -2.48
N VAL A 63 -5.85 9.10 -2.58
CA VAL A 63 -6.02 8.15 -1.46
C VAL A 63 -4.68 7.60 -1.01
N PHE A 64 -3.82 7.16 -1.96
CA PHE A 64 -2.47 6.66 -1.65
C PHE A 64 -1.60 7.75 -1.00
N ALA A 65 -1.63 8.97 -1.54
CA ALA A 65 -0.86 10.09 -1.00
C ALA A 65 -1.31 10.46 0.42
N VAL A 66 -2.63 10.56 0.66
CA VAL A 66 -3.18 10.90 1.97
C VAL A 66 -2.87 9.82 3.00
N LEU A 67 -3.18 8.55 2.69
CA LEU A 67 -2.90 7.43 3.61
C LEU A 67 -1.39 7.29 3.86
N GLY A 68 -0.58 7.42 2.81
CA GLY A 68 0.88 7.39 2.93
C GLY A 68 1.40 8.52 3.81
N ALA A 69 0.93 9.74 3.62
CA ALA A 69 1.32 10.90 4.44
C ALA A 69 0.89 10.76 5.90
N LEU A 70 -0.32 10.24 6.16
CA LEU A 70 -0.83 10.00 7.51
C LEU A 70 0.02 8.95 8.24
N LEU A 71 0.33 7.83 7.57
CA LEU A 71 1.16 6.77 8.13
C LEU A 71 2.60 7.27 8.38
N TRP A 72 3.16 8.02 7.43
CA TRP A 72 4.50 8.56 7.54
C TRP A 72 4.62 9.59 8.66
N ARG A 73 3.70 10.56 8.74
CA ARG A 73 3.72 11.61 9.78
C ARG A 73 3.34 11.11 11.16
N GLY A 74 2.43 10.14 11.24
CA GLY A 74 1.96 9.56 12.50
C GLY A 74 2.91 8.55 13.12
N SER A 75 4.06 8.28 12.49
CA SER A 75 5.00 7.24 12.89
C SER A 75 6.44 7.73 12.84
N GLN A 76 7.33 7.02 13.53
CA GLN A 76 8.75 7.32 13.59
C GLN A 76 9.57 6.06 13.29
N LEU A 77 10.70 6.24 12.63
CA LEU A 77 11.69 5.18 12.50
C LEU A 77 12.22 4.85 13.91
N GLY A 78 11.95 3.61 14.33
CA GLY A 78 12.46 3.07 15.58
C GLY A 78 13.66 2.14 15.34
N ASP A 79 13.81 1.13 16.19
CA ASP A 79 14.85 0.12 16.07
C ASP A 79 14.72 -0.67 14.76
N LEU A 80 15.80 -0.70 13.96
CA LEU A 80 15.91 -1.40 12.67
C LEU A 80 16.42 -2.83 12.85
N ALA A 81 15.89 -3.57 13.83
CA ALA A 81 16.17 -4.98 13.94
C ALA A 81 15.75 -5.71 12.64
N ILE A 82 16.52 -6.73 12.25
CA ILE A 82 16.27 -7.50 11.01
C ILE A 82 14.80 -7.96 10.92
N ARG A 83 14.23 -8.44 12.02
CA ARG A 83 12.82 -8.85 12.09
C ARG A 83 11.85 -7.72 11.75
N THR A 84 12.15 -6.50 12.21
CA THR A 84 11.32 -5.32 11.92
C THR A 84 11.38 -4.93 10.45
N ILE A 85 12.57 -5.03 9.84
CA ILE A 85 12.74 -4.76 8.40
C ILE A 85 11.92 -5.74 7.57
N PHE A 86 12.05 -7.04 7.79
CA PHE A 86 11.27 -8.05 7.07
C PHE A 86 9.76 -7.87 7.26
N ALA A 87 9.31 -7.62 8.47
CA ALA A 87 7.91 -7.34 8.75
C ALA A 87 7.42 -6.07 8.02
N SER A 88 8.24 -5.03 7.96
CA SER A 88 7.90 -3.77 7.26
C SER A 88 7.76 -3.99 5.76
N VAL A 89 8.68 -4.73 5.15
CA VAL A 89 8.61 -5.06 3.72
C VAL A 89 7.36 -5.88 3.43
N ALA A 90 7.13 -6.98 4.16
CA ALA A 90 5.97 -7.84 3.95
C ALA A 90 4.65 -7.07 4.10
N TRP A 91 4.54 -6.24 5.14
CA TRP A 91 3.34 -5.44 5.42
C TRP A 91 3.11 -4.36 4.36
N SER A 92 4.19 -3.69 3.89
CA SER A 92 4.11 -2.71 2.82
C SER A 92 3.63 -3.33 1.51
N TRP A 93 4.14 -4.51 1.16
CA TRP A 93 3.71 -5.25 -0.03
C TRP A 93 2.23 -5.64 0.04
N LEU A 94 1.78 -6.20 1.16
CA LEU A 94 0.37 -6.51 1.37
C LEU A 94 -0.51 -5.27 1.23
N LEU A 95 -0.11 -4.18 1.89
CA LEU A 95 -0.88 -2.94 1.89
C LEU A 95 -0.98 -2.33 0.48
N VAL A 96 0.15 -2.24 -0.23
CA VAL A 96 0.18 -1.70 -1.61
C VAL A 96 -0.60 -2.61 -2.56
N SER A 97 -0.51 -3.93 -2.43
CA SER A 97 -1.25 -4.87 -3.26
C SER A 97 -2.77 -4.79 -3.05
N VAL A 98 -3.22 -4.70 -1.80
CA VAL A 98 -4.65 -4.58 -1.49
C VAL A 98 -5.20 -3.23 -1.94
N LEU A 99 -4.50 -2.13 -1.64
CA LEU A 99 -4.92 -0.80 -2.08
C LEU A 99 -4.80 -0.63 -3.60
N GLY A 100 -3.82 -1.28 -4.24
CA GLY A 100 -3.65 -1.29 -5.69
C GLY A 100 -4.78 -1.98 -6.45
N ALA A 101 -5.66 -2.73 -5.79
CA ALA A 101 -6.88 -3.24 -6.36
C ALA A 101 -7.95 -2.15 -6.56
N LEU A 102 -7.86 -1.02 -5.84
CA LEU A 102 -8.86 0.07 -5.89
C LEU A 102 -9.09 0.63 -7.30
N PRO A 103 -8.06 0.94 -8.12
CA PRO A 103 -8.28 1.41 -9.48
C PRO A 103 -9.13 0.45 -10.30
N PHE A 104 -8.85 -0.85 -10.22
CA PHE A 104 -9.60 -1.87 -10.97
C PHE A 104 -11.05 -1.98 -10.51
N ILE A 105 -11.30 -1.89 -9.20
CA ILE A 105 -12.66 -1.95 -8.62
C ILE A 105 -13.45 -0.70 -9.01
N LEU A 106 -12.86 0.47 -8.87
CA LEU A 106 -13.54 1.74 -9.15
C LEU A 106 -13.76 1.98 -10.64
N ALA A 107 -12.83 1.56 -11.50
CA ALA A 107 -12.98 1.59 -12.95
C ALA A 107 -13.91 0.48 -13.46
N ARG A 108 -14.40 -0.41 -12.58
CA ARG A 108 -15.24 -1.58 -12.94
C ARG A 108 -14.63 -2.45 -14.05
N THR A 109 -13.32 -2.61 -14.03
CA THR A 109 -12.55 -3.32 -15.07
C THR A 109 -13.00 -4.77 -15.22
N PHE A 110 -13.47 -5.40 -14.15
CA PHE A 110 -13.92 -6.80 -14.10
C PHE A 110 -15.46 -6.96 -14.06
N ASN A 111 -16.20 -5.87 -14.31
CA ASN A 111 -17.67 -5.94 -14.32
C ASN A 111 -18.16 -6.79 -15.49
N ARG A 112 -18.57 -8.02 -15.19
CA ARG A 112 -19.11 -8.98 -16.15
C ARG A 112 -20.53 -9.39 -15.74
N ASP A 113 -21.45 -9.42 -16.68
CA ASP A 113 -22.81 -9.83 -16.42
C ASP A 113 -22.87 -11.27 -15.88
N GLY A 114 -23.56 -11.45 -14.74
CA GLY A 114 -23.73 -12.75 -14.10
C GLY A 114 -22.62 -13.21 -13.15
N ILE A 115 -21.59 -12.40 -12.93
CA ILE A 115 -20.50 -12.72 -11.98
C ILE A 115 -20.75 -12.06 -10.62
N SER A 116 -20.46 -12.82 -9.55
CA SER A 116 -20.55 -12.32 -8.18
C SER A 116 -19.51 -11.23 -7.92
N ARG A 117 -19.87 -10.19 -7.16
CA ARG A 117 -18.95 -9.13 -6.72
C ARG A 117 -17.71 -9.65 -5.97
N TRP A 118 -17.82 -10.81 -5.34
CA TRP A 118 -16.68 -11.44 -4.67
C TRP A 118 -15.62 -11.92 -5.65
N VAL A 119 -16.05 -12.40 -6.83
CA VAL A 119 -15.12 -12.81 -7.90
C VAL A 119 -14.45 -11.59 -8.51
N GLU A 120 -15.21 -10.52 -8.80
CA GLU A 120 -14.64 -9.26 -9.29
C GLU A 120 -13.58 -8.68 -8.33
N LEU A 121 -13.84 -8.74 -7.01
CA LEU A 121 -12.90 -8.31 -5.99
C LEU A 121 -11.65 -9.20 -5.97
N ALA A 122 -11.81 -10.51 -6.08
CA ALA A 122 -10.70 -11.45 -6.14
C ALA A 122 -9.84 -11.23 -7.39
N ASP A 123 -10.47 -11.00 -8.56
CA ASP A 123 -9.78 -10.70 -9.81
C ASP A 123 -8.99 -9.39 -9.71
N ALA A 124 -9.58 -8.33 -9.12
CA ALA A 124 -8.92 -7.06 -8.91
C ALA A 124 -7.69 -7.17 -7.97
N ILE A 125 -7.84 -7.92 -6.87
CA ILE A 125 -6.71 -8.17 -5.95
C ILE A 125 -5.64 -9.01 -6.65
N PHE A 126 -6.02 -10.05 -7.38
CA PHE A 126 -5.08 -10.90 -8.11
C PHE A 126 -4.26 -10.09 -9.11
N GLU A 127 -4.92 -9.24 -9.92
CA GLU A 127 -4.24 -8.39 -10.91
C GLU A 127 -3.28 -7.41 -10.23
N SER A 128 -3.71 -6.79 -9.14
CA SER A 128 -2.86 -5.89 -8.36
C SER A 128 -1.64 -6.60 -7.79
N VAL A 129 -1.83 -7.77 -7.15
CA VAL A 129 -0.73 -8.57 -6.60
C VAL A 129 0.23 -8.99 -7.71
N SER A 130 -0.30 -9.49 -8.84
CA SER A 130 0.49 -9.90 -9.99
C SER A 130 1.35 -8.77 -10.54
N GLY A 131 0.79 -7.56 -10.64
CA GLY A 131 1.53 -6.37 -11.08
C GLY A 131 2.67 -6.01 -10.13
N TYR A 132 2.40 -5.92 -8.82
CA TYR A 132 3.42 -5.55 -7.82
C TYR A 132 4.48 -6.63 -7.59
N THR A 133 4.15 -7.90 -7.76
CA THR A 133 5.12 -9.01 -7.66
C THR A 133 5.86 -9.28 -8.95
N SER A 134 5.57 -8.52 -10.02
CA SER A 134 6.16 -8.73 -11.35
C SER A 134 5.94 -10.14 -11.90
N THR A 135 4.88 -10.83 -11.45
CA THR A 135 4.57 -12.20 -11.88
C THR A 135 4.05 -12.22 -13.31
N GLY A 136 3.39 -11.15 -13.77
CA GLY A 136 2.87 -11.01 -15.13
C GLY A 136 1.68 -11.91 -15.45
N SER A 137 1.12 -12.61 -14.47
CA SER A 137 -0.11 -13.39 -14.66
C SER A 137 -1.31 -12.44 -14.69
N THR A 138 -2.26 -12.66 -15.62
CA THR A 138 -3.45 -11.83 -15.73
C THR A 138 -4.70 -12.68 -15.83
N VAL A 139 -5.78 -12.21 -15.22
CA VAL A 139 -7.15 -12.74 -15.38
C VAL A 139 -7.94 -11.93 -16.40
N LEU A 140 -7.36 -10.82 -16.92
CA LEU A 140 -7.94 -10.08 -18.03
C LEU A 140 -7.94 -10.99 -19.25
N THR A 141 -9.09 -11.50 -19.63
CA THR A 141 -9.26 -12.26 -20.86
C THR A 141 -8.93 -11.36 -22.06
N LEU A 142 -8.10 -11.86 -22.94
CA LEU A 142 -7.59 -11.23 -24.17
C LEU A 142 -8.69 -10.75 -25.17
N SER A 143 -9.89 -10.48 -24.68
CA SER A 143 -10.98 -9.90 -25.46
C SER A 143 -10.66 -8.54 -26.05
N LEU A 144 -9.55 -7.93 -25.66
CA LEU A 144 -9.07 -6.65 -26.18
C LEU A 144 -8.00 -6.77 -27.28
N ILE A 145 -7.58 -7.98 -27.65
CA ILE A 145 -6.65 -8.20 -28.77
C ILE A 145 -7.44 -8.64 -30.02
N HIS A 146 -8.56 -8.03 -30.29
CA HIS A 146 -9.12 -7.96 -31.62
C HIS A 146 -9.06 -6.52 -32.12
N ILE A 147 -7.87 -6.14 -32.48
CA ILE A 147 -7.64 -5.09 -33.48
C ILE A 147 -7.24 -5.78 -34.79
#